data_26b24ca3eb240443d2be190d6a290d1b
#
_entry.id   26b24ca3eb240443d2be190d6a290d1b
#
_cell.length_a   1.000
_cell.length_b   1.000
_cell.length_c   1.000
_cell.angle_alpha   90.00
_cell.angle_beta   90.00
_cell.angle_gamma   90.00
#
_symmetry.space_group_name_H-M   'P 1'
#
loop_
_entity.id
_entity.type
_entity.pdbx_description
1 polymer ?
#
loop_
_entity_poly.entity_id
_entity_poly.type
_entity_poly.pdbx_seq_one_letter_code
_entity_poly.pdbx_strand_id
1 'polypeptide(L)'
;MPYITMETERLILRPWREEDALSLYKYAKNPAVGPIAGWPPHTSVENSREVIRDILSAPETYAVVLKETNEPVGSVGIMFGDSVHSADVQEGDAEIGYWIGVPYWGKGLIPEAVNRLLRRCFEELGVKRVWCGYYDGNTKSRRVMDKCGFKFHHTEEGKPSPLGDVRTEHFTLLTKEDFLKENCKETKLVYALRPLEEKDIPEMQHLFRSTVLNVNLKDYTKEEVADWASCGDDLLHWKELLSQHHFIGAFDEQDNMAGFSSMNKEGYLHSMFVHKDMQGRGVATQLLSEVEKMAKAYGVTEITSEISLTAKSFFEQKGYKVVKSQKCRANQLELTNFVMCKRLF
;
A
#
# COMPACT_ATOMS: atom_id res chain seq x y z
N MET A 1 18.02 -24.47 5.65
CA MET A 1 16.68 -24.36 5.01
C MET A 1 16.89 -23.98 3.55
N PRO A 2 16.06 -24.42 2.60
CA PRO A 2 16.22 -23.99 1.20
C PRO A 2 16.01 -22.48 1.11
N TYR A 3 16.79 -21.81 0.28
CA TYR A 3 16.63 -20.39 -0.01
C TYR A 3 15.28 -20.16 -0.68
N ILE A 4 14.45 -19.31 -0.08
CA ILE A 4 13.11 -19.00 -0.58
C ILE A 4 13.15 -17.66 -1.31
N THR A 5 12.53 -17.62 -2.48
CA THR A 5 12.22 -16.36 -3.16
C THR A 5 10.77 -15.99 -2.88
N MET A 6 10.53 -14.76 -2.49
CA MET A 6 9.21 -14.23 -2.21
C MET A 6 8.90 -13.06 -3.13
N GLU A 7 7.64 -12.91 -3.50
CA GLU A 7 7.20 -11.83 -4.37
C GLU A 7 6.16 -10.94 -3.68
N THR A 8 6.16 -9.68 -4.05
CA THR A 8 5.14 -8.69 -3.70
C THR A 8 4.60 -8.06 -4.98
N GLU A 9 3.82 -7.00 -4.90
CA GLU A 9 3.31 -6.30 -6.08
C GLU A 9 4.46 -5.77 -6.97
N ARG A 10 5.46 -5.12 -6.36
CA ARG A 10 6.56 -4.42 -7.07
C ARG A 10 7.93 -5.07 -6.91
N LEU A 11 8.08 -6.01 -5.97
CA LEU A 11 9.39 -6.52 -5.54
C LEU A 11 9.50 -8.03 -5.67
N ILE A 12 10.75 -8.47 -5.86
CA ILE A 12 11.21 -9.84 -5.65
C ILE A 12 12.18 -9.79 -4.47
N LEU A 13 11.89 -10.54 -3.41
CA LEU A 13 12.79 -10.75 -2.27
C LEU A 13 13.47 -12.10 -2.46
N ARG A 14 14.74 -12.09 -2.83
CA ARG A 14 15.55 -13.28 -3.12
C ARG A 14 16.88 -13.22 -2.37
N PRO A 15 17.55 -14.36 -2.18
CA PRO A 15 18.91 -14.35 -1.66
C PRO A 15 19.82 -13.42 -2.50
N TRP A 16 20.78 -12.80 -1.83
CA TRP A 16 21.84 -12.06 -2.48
C TRP A 16 22.72 -12.99 -3.31
N ARG A 17 23.28 -12.48 -4.38
CA ARG A 17 24.21 -13.18 -5.28
C ARG A 17 25.47 -12.35 -5.43
N GLU A 18 26.62 -12.97 -5.63
CA GLU A 18 27.88 -12.24 -5.81
C GLU A 18 27.86 -11.30 -7.04
N GLU A 19 27.06 -11.65 -8.05
CA GLU A 19 26.83 -10.80 -9.23
C GLU A 19 26.11 -9.47 -8.89
N ASP A 20 25.41 -9.42 -7.77
CA ASP A 20 24.72 -8.20 -7.29
C ASP A 20 25.70 -7.16 -6.70
N ALA A 21 26.98 -7.47 -6.53
CA ALA A 21 27.98 -6.63 -5.87
C ALA A 21 28.06 -5.21 -6.46
N LEU A 22 27.89 -5.07 -7.77
CA LEU A 22 27.90 -3.76 -8.43
C LEU A 22 26.69 -2.91 -8.01
N SER A 23 25.50 -3.50 -7.98
CA SER A 23 24.28 -2.84 -7.53
C SER A 23 24.34 -2.53 -6.04
N LEU A 24 24.82 -3.45 -5.22
CA LEU A 24 25.04 -3.24 -3.80
C LEU A 24 25.98 -2.05 -3.57
N TYR A 25 27.15 -2.02 -4.20
CA TYR A 25 28.10 -0.90 -4.10
C TYR A 25 27.49 0.41 -4.53
N LYS A 26 26.72 0.44 -5.63
CA LYS A 26 26.06 1.63 -6.17
C LYS A 26 25.28 2.38 -5.09
N TYR A 27 24.57 1.67 -4.22
CA TYR A 27 23.70 2.24 -3.19
C TYR A 27 24.34 2.29 -1.80
N ALA A 28 25.08 1.25 -1.42
CA ALA A 28 25.67 1.14 -0.09
C ALA A 28 26.89 2.04 0.15
N LYS A 29 27.54 2.55 -0.91
CA LYS A 29 28.62 3.55 -0.80
C LYS A 29 28.12 4.93 -0.36
N ASN A 30 26.82 5.19 -0.43
CA ASN A 30 26.27 6.49 -0.09
C ASN A 30 26.28 6.69 1.44
N PRO A 31 26.96 7.75 1.97
CA PRO A 31 27.09 7.99 3.39
C PRO A 31 25.76 8.29 4.10
N ALA A 32 24.69 8.57 3.37
CA ALA A 32 23.37 8.76 3.94
C ALA A 32 22.65 7.42 4.23
N VAL A 33 23.17 6.27 3.77
CA VAL A 33 22.52 4.96 3.91
C VAL A 33 23.09 4.17 5.11
N GLY A 34 24.36 3.81 5.05
CA GLY A 34 24.99 2.94 6.05
C GLY A 34 25.14 3.57 7.44
N PRO A 35 25.75 4.74 7.58
CA PRO A 35 26.07 5.32 8.88
C PRO A 35 24.86 5.54 9.79
N ILE A 36 23.70 5.93 9.24
CA ILE A 36 22.47 6.09 10.03
C ILE A 36 21.90 4.73 10.51
N ALA A 37 22.28 3.64 9.86
CA ALA A 37 21.90 2.26 10.21
C ALA A 37 23.02 1.50 10.95
N GLY A 38 24.14 2.16 11.30
CA GLY A 38 25.20 1.60 12.13
C GLY A 38 26.31 0.87 11.39
N TRP A 39 26.41 0.98 10.06
CA TRP A 39 27.49 0.36 9.28
C TRP A 39 28.17 1.33 8.31
N PRO A 40 29.47 1.13 8.01
CA PRO A 40 30.25 2.04 7.18
C PRO A 40 29.85 1.97 5.71
N PRO A 41 29.97 3.07 4.95
CA PRO A 41 29.79 3.03 3.51
C PRO A 41 30.73 2.00 2.86
N HIS A 42 30.24 1.30 1.86
CA HIS A 42 31.05 0.37 1.09
C HIS A 42 32.13 1.11 0.29
N THR A 43 33.34 0.57 0.25
CA THR A 43 34.52 1.24 -0.34
C THR A 43 34.77 0.86 -1.78
N SER A 44 34.31 -0.35 -2.21
CA SER A 44 34.50 -0.86 -3.55
C SER A 44 33.46 -1.95 -3.90
N VAL A 45 33.41 -2.34 -5.18
CA VAL A 45 32.60 -3.49 -5.62
C VAL A 45 33.08 -4.76 -4.97
N GLU A 46 34.41 -4.94 -4.80
CA GLU A 46 34.97 -6.11 -4.15
C GLU A 46 34.59 -6.19 -2.67
N ASN A 47 34.71 -5.08 -1.95
CA ASN A 47 34.19 -4.99 -0.58
C ASN A 47 32.69 -5.34 -0.51
N SER A 48 31.88 -4.89 -1.46
CA SER A 48 30.48 -5.28 -1.53
C SER A 48 30.28 -6.77 -1.79
N ARG A 49 31.15 -7.42 -2.58
CA ARG A 49 31.12 -8.85 -2.82
C ARG A 49 31.46 -9.64 -1.55
N GLU A 50 32.44 -9.17 -0.79
CA GLU A 50 32.80 -9.74 0.52
C GLU A 50 31.60 -9.64 1.48
N VAL A 51 30.97 -8.47 1.58
CA VAL A 51 29.77 -8.27 2.41
C VAL A 51 28.61 -9.19 1.99
N ILE A 52 28.41 -9.43 0.68
CA ILE A 52 27.42 -10.41 0.22
C ILE A 52 27.76 -11.80 0.76
N ARG A 53 29.02 -12.22 0.61
CA ARG A 53 29.47 -13.55 1.00
C ARG A 53 29.41 -13.77 2.52
N ASP A 54 29.87 -12.82 3.28
CA ASP A 54 30.15 -13.00 4.69
C ASP A 54 28.95 -12.58 5.60
N ILE A 55 28.09 -11.69 5.11
CA ILE A 55 26.99 -11.10 5.89
C ILE A 55 25.63 -11.34 5.25
N LEU A 56 25.47 -10.95 3.99
CA LEU A 56 24.16 -10.96 3.32
C LEU A 56 23.75 -12.35 2.77
N SER A 57 24.66 -13.35 2.82
CA SER A 57 24.36 -14.75 2.58
C SER A 57 23.69 -15.45 3.78
N ALA A 58 23.56 -14.78 4.90
CA ALA A 58 22.89 -15.33 6.08
C ALA A 58 21.45 -15.79 5.77
N PRO A 59 20.97 -16.86 6.41
CA PRO A 59 19.59 -17.30 6.27
C PRO A 59 18.60 -16.17 6.52
N GLU A 60 17.47 -16.20 5.80
CA GLU A 60 16.39 -15.20 5.87
C GLU A 60 16.85 -13.75 5.58
N THR A 61 17.95 -13.57 4.86
CA THR A 61 18.45 -12.28 4.36
C THR A 61 18.23 -12.18 2.85
N TYR A 62 17.57 -11.11 2.41
CA TYR A 62 17.07 -10.97 1.05
C TYR A 62 17.47 -9.64 0.42
N ALA A 63 17.88 -9.70 -0.85
CA ALA A 63 17.93 -8.53 -1.71
C ALA A 63 16.51 -8.05 -2.04
N VAL A 64 16.28 -6.77 -1.93
CA VAL A 64 15.05 -6.11 -2.39
C VAL A 64 15.24 -5.75 -3.86
N VAL A 65 14.67 -6.56 -4.76
CA VAL A 65 14.83 -6.43 -6.21
C VAL A 65 13.58 -5.84 -6.82
N LEU A 66 13.71 -4.79 -7.63
CA LEU A 66 12.59 -4.22 -8.38
C LEU A 66 12.18 -5.14 -9.52
N LYS A 67 10.89 -5.50 -9.63
CA LYS A 67 10.37 -6.30 -10.75
C LYS A 67 10.56 -5.61 -12.10
N GLU A 68 10.42 -4.29 -12.13
CA GLU A 68 10.51 -3.49 -13.36
C GLU A 68 11.90 -3.54 -14.01
N THR A 69 12.97 -3.49 -13.20
CA THR A 69 14.36 -3.38 -13.69
C THR A 69 15.21 -4.58 -13.38
N ASN A 70 14.72 -5.52 -12.56
CA ASN A 70 15.47 -6.63 -12.00
C ASN A 70 16.74 -6.19 -11.23
N GLU A 71 16.77 -4.95 -10.72
CA GLU A 71 17.90 -4.37 -10.00
C GLU A 71 17.70 -4.52 -8.47
N PRO A 72 18.68 -5.06 -7.73
CA PRO A 72 18.68 -5.02 -6.26
C PRO A 72 18.94 -3.59 -5.80
N VAL A 73 18.02 -3.04 -5.01
CA VAL A 73 18.05 -1.64 -4.56
C VAL A 73 18.14 -1.47 -3.05
N GLY A 74 18.11 -2.57 -2.31
CA GLY A 74 18.17 -2.59 -0.85
C GLY A 74 18.21 -4.01 -0.31
N SER A 75 18.13 -4.14 1.02
CA SER A 75 18.09 -5.42 1.73
C SER A 75 17.02 -5.41 2.81
N VAL A 76 16.44 -6.59 3.05
CA VAL A 76 15.62 -6.88 4.23
C VAL A 76 16.03 -8.24 4.78
N GLY A 77 15.97 -8.42 6.11
CA GLY A 77 16.33 -9.69 6.73
C GLY A 77 15.59 -9.93 8.02
N ILE A 78 15.51 -11.22 8.40
CA ILE A 78 14.97 -11.68 9.67
C ILE A 78 16.14 -12.26 10.48
N MET A 79 16.37 -11.74 11.67
CA MET A 79 17.40 -12.16 12.60
C MET A 79 16.76 -12.94 13.75
N PHE A 80 17.47 -13.96 14.26
CA PHE A 80 17.03 -14.84 15.35
C PHE A 80 18.10 -15.01 16.41
N GLY A 81 17.69 -15.38 17.61
CA GLY A 81 18.61 -15.72 18.71
C GLY A 81 19.57 -14.58 19.05
N ASP A 82 20.86 -14.89 19.14
CA ASP A 82 21.90 -13.92 19.52
C ASP A 82 22.11 -12.78 18.52
N SER A 83 21.48 -12.85 17.35
CA SER A 83 21.52 -11.78 16.35
C SER A 83 20.44 -10.72 16.56
N VAL A 84 19.53 -10.90 17.51
CA VAL A 84 18.51 -9.90 17.90
C VAL A 84 19.15 -8.88 18.83
N HIS A 85 18.96 -7.60 18.54
CA HIS A 85 19.67 -6.52 19.26
C HIS A 85 18.98 -6.04 20.53
N SER A 86 17.67 -6.26 20.70
CA SER A 86 16.93 -5.88 21.89
C SER A 86 17.33 -6.69 23.12
N ALA A 87 17.51 -6.04 24.26
CA ALA A 87 17.75 -6.71 25.54
C ALA A 87 16.53 -7.51 26.07
N ASP A 88 15.32 -7.15 25.61
CA ASP A 88 14.06 -7.78 26.04
C ASP A 88 13.63 -8.97 25.16
N VAL A 89 14.53 -9.49 24.33
CA VAL A 89 14.26 -10.63 23.44
C VAL A 89 13.96 -11.90 24.24
N GLN A 90 13.00 -12.68 23.75
CA GLN A 90 12.62 -13.97 24.33
C GLN A 90 12.79 -15.08 23.29
N GLU A 91 12.81 -16.32 23.75
CA GLU A 91 12.88 -17.48 22.87
C GLU A 91 11.70 -17.51 21.88
N GLY A 92 12.02 -17.62 20.60
CA GLY A 92 11.04 -17.59 19.51
C GLY A 92 10.70 -16.20 18.98
N ASP A 93 11.39 -15.14 19.46
CA ASP A 93 11.34 -13.82 18.85
C ASP A 93 12.22 -13.74 17.60
N ALA A 94 11.93 -12.74 16.79
CA ALA A 94 12.75 -12.36 15.65
C ALA A 94 12.92 -10.84 15.60
N GLU A 95 13.91 -10.36 14.86
CA GLU A 95 14.08 -8.95 14.55
C GLU A 95 14.13 -8.77 13.03
N ILE A 96 13.51 -7.71 12.52
CA ILE A 96 13.60 -7.35 11.10
C ILE A 96 14.53 -6.15 10.96
N GLY A 97 15.57 -6.33 10.11
CA GLY A 97 16.44 -5.27 9.64
C GLY A 97 16.23 -4.96 8.17
N TYR A 98 16.49 -3.70 7.78
CA TYR A 98 16.36 -3.26 6.38
C TYR A 98 17.17 -2.00 6.07
N TRP A 99 17.48 -1.85 4.79
CA TRP A 99 17.95 -0.60 4.19
C TRP A 99 17.56 -0.53 2.72
N ILE A 100 17.58 0.67 2.14
CA ILE A 100 17.31 0.88 0.71
C ILE A 100 18.07 2.10 0.20
N GLY A 101 18.46 2.08 -1.08
CA GLY A 101 19.14 3.16 -1.76
C GLY A 101 18.34 4.47 -1.76
N VAL A 102 19.05 5.60 -1.63
CA VAL A 102 18.47 6.96 -1.56
C VAL A 102 17.43 7.25 -2.64
N PRO A 103 17.63 6.88 -3.94
CA PRO A 103 16.64 7.14 -4.99
C PRO A 103 15.26 6.50 -4.78
N TYR A 104 15.17 5.55 -3.84
CA TYR A 104 13.97 4.77 -3.55
C TYR A 104 13.29 5.14 -2.23
N TRP A 105 13.85 6.13 -1.51
CA TRP A 105 13.24 6.64 -0.29
C TRP A 105 11.86 7.25 -0.56
N GLY A 106 10.95 7.07 0.38
CA GLY A 106 9.59 7.62 0.30
C GLY A 106 8.63 6.91 -0.65
N LYS A 107 9.09 5.91 -1.43
CA LYS A 107 8.27 5.20 -2.43
C LYS A 107 7.46 4.01 -1.85
N GLY A 108 7.54 3.75 -0.55
CA GLY A 108 6.78 2.69 0.11
C GLY A 108 7.32 1.26 -0.14
N LEU A 109 8.49 1.10 -0.77
CA LEU A 109 9.05 -0.20 -1.11
C LEU A 109 9.48 -1.01 0.14
N ILE A 110 10.10 -0.36 1.13
CA ILE A 110 10.49 -1.04 2.37
C ILE A 110 9.28 -1.48 3.20
N PRO A 111 8.24 -0.66 3.44
CA PRO A 111 7.02 -1.17 4.06
C PRO A 111 6.41 -2.38 3.34
N GLU A 112 6.42 -2.41 2.00
CA GLU A 112 5.96 -3.55 1.21
C GLU A 112 6.80 -4.81 1.45
N ALA A 113 8.13 -4.68 1.46
CA ALA A 113 9.06 -5.78 1.75
C ALA A 113 8.92 -6.28 3.20
N VAL A 114 8.88 -5.36 4.18
CA VAL A 114 8.71 -5.70 5.61
C VAL A 114 7.39 -6.43 5.85
N ASN A 115 6.28 -5.98 5.27
CA ASN A 115 5.00 -6.66 5.40
C ASN A 115 5.04 -8.11 4.85
N ARG A 116 5.80 -8.36 3.77
CA ARG A 116 6.00 -9.72 3.27
C ARG A 116 6.83 -10.56 4.26
N LEU A 117 7.85 -9.98 4.89
CA LEU A 117 8.62 -10.67 5.93
C LEU A 117 7.82 -10.91 7.21
N LEU A 118 6.94 -9.99 7.61
CA LEU A 118 6.04 -10.19 8.76
C LEU A 118 5.11 -11.39 8.54
N ARG A 119 4.56 -11.56 7.33
CA ARG A 119 3.83 -12.78 6.97
C ARG A 119 4.72 -14.02 7.10
N ARG A 120 5.95 -13.94 6.57
CA ARG A 120 6.93 -15.02 6.71
C ARG A 120 7.16 -15.40 8.18
N CYS A 121 7.37 -14.41 9.05
CA CYS A 121 7.56 -14.62 10.49
C CYS A 121 6.35 -15.30 11.14
N PHE A 122 5.17 -14.72 10.99
CA PHE A 122 3.98 -15.11 11.76
C PHE A 122 3.23 -16.29 11.20
N GLU A 123 3.21 -16.47 9.88
CA GLU A 123 2.42 -17.50 9.20
C GLU A 123 3.25 -18.75 8.86
N GLU A 124 4.54 -18.57 8.53
CA GLU A 124 5.38 -19.65 8.00
C GLU A 124 6.44 -20.13 9.00
N LEU A 125 7.03 -19.23 9.81
CA LEU A 125 8.12 -19.55 10.74
C LEU A 125 7.66 -19.71 12.20
N GLY A 126 6.39 -19.42 12.51
CA GLY A 126 5.83 -19.60 13.86
C GLY A 126 6.33 -18.58 14.89
N VAL A 127 6.94 -17.47 14.47
CA VAL A 127 7.40 -16.38 15.33
C VAL A 127 6.22 -15.80 16.10
N LYS A 128 6.42 -15.42 17.36
CA LYS A 128 5.38 -14.83 18.21
C LYS A 128 5.46 -13.31 18.28
N ARG A 129 6.69 -12.78 18.29
CA ARG A 129 6.98 -11.36 18.41
C ARG A 129 8.09 -10.98 17.43
N VAL A 130 7.93 -9.86 16.76
CA VAL A 130 8.94 -9.31 15.86
C VAL A 130 9.37 -7.95 16.38
N TRP A 131 10.67 -7.81 16.60
CA TRP A 131 11.35 -6.58 16.98
C TRP A 131 11.80 -5.81 15.75
N CYS A 132 11.95 -4.51 15.89
CA CYS A 132 12.64 -3.67 14.93
C CYS A 132 13.24 -2.47 15.66
N GLY A 133 14.55 -2.26 15.50
CA GLY A 133 15.30 -1.19 16.14
C GLY A 133 15.63 -0.04 15.18
N TYR A 134 15.78 1.17 15.71
CA TYR A 134 16.33 2.32 14.99
C TYR A 134 17.13 3.23 15.93
N TYR A 135 18.24 3.77 15.43
CA TYR A 135 19.04 4.74 16.18
C TYR A 135 18.34 6.09 16.24
N ASP A 136 18.57 6.82 17.33
CA ASP A 136 18.04 8.16 17.51
C ASP A 136 18.37 9.05 16.29
N GLY A 137 17.40 9.89 15.89
CA GLY A 137 17.48 10.69 14.67
C GLY A 137 17.09 9.96 13.38
N ASN A 138 16.98 8.62 13.33
CA ASN A 138 16.56 7.87 12.14
C ASN A 138 15.03 7.86 11.99
N THR A 139 14.45 9.03 11.79
CA THR A 139 13.00 9.22 11.63
C THR A 139 12.41 8.50 10.42
N LYS A 140 13.23 8.20 9.40
CA LYS A 140 12.80 7.45 8.22
C LYS A 140 12.52 5.99 8.57
N SER A 141 13.42 5.36 9.33
CA SER A 141 13.21 3.99 9.80
C SER A 141 11.98 3.90 10.71
N ARG A 142 11.83 4.83 11.68
CA ARG A 142 10.66 4.91 12.52
C ARG A 142 9.34 4.96 11.70
N ARG A 143 9.27 5.81 10.66
CA ARG A 143 8.08 5.90 9.80
C ARG A 143 7.76 4.60 9.04
N VAL A 144 8.77 3.80 8.70
CA VAL A 144 8.55 2.47 8.12
C VAL A 144 7.91 1.56 9.16
N MET A 145 8.43 1.53 10.38
CA MET A 145 7.89 0.73 11.49
C MET A 145 6.44 1.12 11.81
N ASP A 146 6.17 2.43 11.94
CA ASP A 146 4.81 2.95 12.17
C ASP A 146 3.83 2.47 11.07
N LYS A 147 4.26 2.49 9.79
CA LYS A 147 3.45 2.01 8.66
C LYS A 147 3.23 0.50 8.64
N CYS A 148 4.10 -0.26 9.27
CA CYS A 148 4.00 -1.73 9.38
C CYS A 148 3.34 -2.19 10.69
N GLY A 149 2.79 -1.26 11.49
CA GLY A 149 2.04 -1.57 12.71
C GLY A 149 2.91 -1.83 13.94
N PHE A 150 4.22 -1.59 13.87
CA PHE A 150 5.08 -1.72 15.03
C PHE A 150 4.75 -0.63 16.05
N LYS A 151 4.76 -1.00 17.34
CA LYS A 151 4.52 -0.10 18.46
C LYS A 151 5.82 0.13 19.23
N PHE A 152 6.08 1.39 19.64
CA PHE A 152 7.21 1.70 20.50
C PHE A 152 7.17 0.85 21.78
N HIS A 153 8.29 0.27 22.15
CA HIS A 153 8.43 -0.55 23.35
C HIS A 153 9.36 0.12 24.39
N HIS A 154 10.63 0.32 24.06
CA HIS A 154 11.61 0.93 24.97
C HIS A 154 12.79 1.58 24.24
N THR A 155 13.65 2.21 25.00
CA THR A 155 14.90 2.83 24.53
C THR A 155 16.07 2.26 25.31
N GLU A 156 17.16 1.94 24.61
CA GLU A 156 18.44 1.56 25.21
C GLU A 156 19.48 2.65 24.88
N GLU A 157 20.06 3.22 25.94
CA GLU A 157 21.10 4.22 25.82
C GLU A 157 22.49 3.58 25.95
N GLY A 158 23.51 4.27 25.43
CA GLY A 158 24.88 3.83 25.61
C GLY A 158 25.28 2.56 24.84
N LYS A 159 24.55 2.19 23.77
CA LYS A 159 24.86 0.99 22.97
C LYS A 159 26.06 1.22 22.06
N PRO A 160 27.08 0.33 22.10
CA PRO A 160 28.17 0.38 21.15
C PRO A 160 27.64 0.05 19.74
N SER A 161 27.94 0.89 18.76
CA SER A 161 27.60 0.62 17.38
C SER A 161 28.76 -0.05 16.64
N PRO A 162 28.50 -0.77 15.54
CA PRO A 162 29.56 -1.33 14.69
C PRO A 162 30.52 -0.28 14.10
N LEU A 163 30.17 0.99 14.16
CA LEU A 163 31.05 2.11 13.76
C LEU A 163 32.03 2.55 14.84
N GLY A 164 31.95 1.97 16.05
CA GLY A 164 32.80 2.29 17.17
C GLY A 164 32.36 3.52 17.97
N ASP A 165 31.22 4.09 17.68
CA ASP A 165 30.56 5.13 18.47
C ASP A 165 29.52 4.52 19.42
N VAL A 166 28.99 5.35 20.32
CA VAL A 166 27.95 4.97 21.29
C VAL A 166 26.68 5.68 20.92
N ARG A 167 25.57 4.93 20.84
CA ARG A 167 24.28 5.42 20.37
C ARG A 167 23.14 5.10 21.32
N THR A 168 22.07 5.86 21.16
CA THR A 168 20.75 5.55 21.69
C THR A 168 19.96 4.80 20.63
N GLU A 169 19.42 3.65 20.99
CA GLU A 169 18.60 2.82 20.10
C GLU A 169 17.19 2.69 20.66
N HIS A 170 16.20 2.89 19.79
CA HIS A 170 14.78 2.77 20.11
C HIS A 170 14.27 1.47 19.53
N PHE A 171 13.61 0.68 20.36
CA PHE A 171 13.03 -0.59 19.97
C PHE A 171 11.50 -0.51 19.85
N THR A 172 11.01 -1.10 18.77
CA THR A 172 9.59 -1.28 18.51
C THR A 172 9.27 -2.75 18.42
N LEU A 173 8.05 -3.10 18.75
CA LEU A 173 7.55 -4.48 18.80
C LEU A 173 6.24 -4.63 18.05
N LEU A 174 6.11 -5.73 17.32
CA LEU A 174 4.84 -6.20 16.75
C LEU A 174 4.59 -7.65 17.19
N THR A 175 3.47 -7.89 17.85
CA THR A 175 3.06 -9.25 18.24
C THR A 175 2.27 -9.92 17.12
N LYS A 176 2.27 -11.25 17.08
CA LYS A 176 1.41 -12.01 16.15
C LYS A 176 -0.07 -11.64 16.30
N GLU A 177 -0.51 -11.40 17.53
CA GLU A 177 -1.90 -11.02 17.80
C GLU A 177 -2.25 -9.66 17.20
N ASP A 178 -1.38 -8.64 17.38
CA ASP A 178 -1.58 -7.32 16.79
C ASP A 178 -1.51 -7.38 15.25
N PHE A 179 -0.54 -8.13 14.71
CA PHE A 179 -0.44 -8.36 13.26
C PHE A 179 -1.70 -8.97 12.69
N LEU A 180 -2.26 -9.99 13.34
CA LEU A 180 -3.51 -10.62 12.89
C LEU A 180 -4.69 -9.66 13.02
N LYS A 181 -4.77 -8.84 14.09
CA LYS A 181 -5.80 -7.81 14.23
C LYS A 181 -5.74 -6.75 13.13
N GLU A 182 -4.54 -6.32 12.75
CA GLU A 182 -4.34 -5.35 11.68
C GLU A 182 -4.57 -5.97 10.30
N ASN A 183 -4.10 -7.20 10.08
CA ASN A 183 -4.34 -7.94 8.84
C ASN A 183 -5.76 -8.52 8.74
N CYS A 184 -6.47 -8.74 9.84
CA CYS A 184 -7.93 -8.94 9.79
C CYS A 184 -8.67 -7.68 9.34
N LYS A 185 -8.09 -6.48 9.52
CA LYS A 185 -8.55 -5.26 8.86
C LYS A 185 -8.09 -5.18 7.39
N GLU A 186 -6.98 -5.85 7.04
CA GLU A 186 -6.41 -5.99 5.69
C GLU A 186 -6.65 -7.36 5.03
N THR A 187 -7.34 -8.33 5.65
CA THR A 187 -8.04 -9.31 4.83
C THR A 187 -8.85 -8.47 3.87
N LYS A 188 -8.43 -8.38 2.61
CA LYS A 188 -9.31 -7.97 1.53
C LYS A 188 -10.59 -8.74 1.79
N LEU A 189 -11.56 -8.10 2.42
CA LEU A 189 -12.92 -8.58 2.41
C LEU A 189 -13.17 -8.80 0.92
N VAL A 190 -13.23 -10.06 0.51
CA VAL A 190 -13.53 -10.37 -0.88
C VAL A 190 -15.01 -10.07 -0.99
N TYR A 191 -15.30 -8.81 -1.33
CA TYR A 191 -16.66 -8.40 -1.57
C TYR A 191 -17.20 -9.22 -2.74
N ALA A 192 -18.37 -9.79 -2.57
CA ALA A 192 -19.06 -10.43 -3.67
C ALA A 192 -19.42 -9.36 -4.70
N LEU A 193 -18.89 -9.50 -5.93
CA LEU A 193 -19.21 -8.58 -7.01
C LEU A 193 -20.38 -9.17 -7.84
N ARG A 194 -21.40 -8.36 -8.06
CA ARG A 194 -22.49 -8.73 -8.97
C ARG A 194 -23.00 -7.52 -9.76
N PRO A 195 -23.58 -7.75 -10.96
CA PRO A 195 -24.32 -6.71 -11.67
C PRO A 195 -25.46 -6.16 -10.80
N LEU A 196 -25.74 -4.86 -10.95
CA LEU A 196 -26.88 -4.21 -10.30
C LEU A 196 -28.05 -4.10 -11.24
N GLU A 197 -29.25 -4.23 -10.69
CA GLU A 197 -30.52 -4.20 -11.37
C GLU A 197 -31.42 -3.09 -10.79
N GLU A 198 -32.57 -2.85 -11.41
CA GLU A 198 -33.52 -1.82 -10.92
C GLU A 198 -33.95 -2.02 -9.46
N LYS A 199 -34.01 -3.27 -8.98
CA LYS A 199 -34.34 -3.56 -7.58
C LYS A 199 -33.30 -3.03 -6.58
N ASP A 200 -32.06 -2.81 -7.04
CA ASP A 200 -30.95 -2.33 -6.18
C ASP A 200 -30.90 -0.78 -6.09
N ILE A 201 -31.70 -0.06 -6.89
CA ILE A 201 -31.70 1.41 -6.92
C ILE A 201 -31.90 2.03 -5.54
N PRO A 202 -32.83 1.58 -4.68
CA PRO A 202 -33.01 2.19 -3.37
C PRO A 202 -31.73 2.15 -2.50
N GLU A 203 -30.99 1.05 -2.55
CA GLU A 203 -29.74 0.90 -1.81
C GLU A 203 -28.63 1.74 -2.44
N MET A 204 -28.54 1.81 -3.77
CA MET A 204 -27.62 2.68 -4.50
C MET A 204 -27.85 4.17 -4.15
N GLN A 205 -29.10 4.63 -4.12
CA GLN A 205 -29.48 6.00 -3.75
C GLN A 205 -29.04 6.30 -2.30
N HIS A 206 -29.33 5.39 -1.38
CA HIS A 206 -28.94 5.53 0.04
C HIS A 206 -27.43 5.64 0.19
N LEU A 207 -26.67 4.71 -0.44
CA LEU A 207 -25.21 4.69 -0.40
C LEU A 207 -24.63 5.96 -1.01
N PHE A 208 -25.09 6.36 -2.19
CA PHE A 208 -24.67 7.58 -2.88
C PHE A 208 -24.85 8.79 -1.97
N ARG A 209 -26.07 9.02 -1.47
CA ARG A 209 -26.41 10.15 -0.61
C ARG A 209 -25.57 10.16 0.68
N SER A 210 -25.46 9.01 1.35
CA SER A 210 -24.66 8.86 2.57
C SER A 210 -23.19 9.16 2.32
N THR A 211 -22.62 8.70 1.22
CA THR A 211 -21.22 8.92 0.86
C THR A 211 -20.97 10.40 0.56
N VAL A 212 -21.79 11.02 -0.27
CA VAL A 212 -21.64 12.44 -0.62
C VAL A 212 -21.69 13.32 0.63
N LEU A 213 -22.69 13.12 1.49
CA LEU A 213 -22.89 13.95 2.68
C LEU A 213 -21.83 13.75 3.77
N ASN A 214 -21.13 12.61 3.83
CA ASN A 214 -20.19 12.33 4.93
C ASN A 214 -18.74 12.28 4.46
N VAL A 215 -18.43 11.69 3.29
CA VAL A 215 -17.06 11.49 2.82
C VAL A 215 -16.57 12.69 2.02
N ASN A 216 -17.42 13.25 1.15
CA ASN A 216 -17.04 14.37 0.29
C ASN A 216 -17.03 15.72 1.02
N LEU A 217 -17.68 15.82 2.18
CA LEU A 217 -17.73 17.03 3.00
C LEU A 217 -16.34 17.55 3.44
N LYS A 218 -15.30 16.72 3.40
CA LYS A 218 -13.93 17.16 3.71
C LYS A 218 -13.31 18.06 2.64
N ASP A 219 -13.81 18.00 1.39
CA ASP A 219 -13.22 18.67 0.23
C ASP A 219 -14.20 19.64 -0.47
N TYR A 220 -15.49 19.62 -0.08
CA TYR A 220 -16.56 20.46 -0.61
C TYR A 220 -17.33 21.15 0.52
N THR A 221 -17.99 22.26 0.24
CA THR A 221 -18.84 22.97 1.21
C THR A 221 -20.10 22.16 1.54
N LYS A 222 -20.77 22.52 2.65
CA LYS A 222 -22.03 21.87 3.05
C LYS A 222 -23.12 22.05 2.00
N GLU A 223 -23.17 23.23 1.38
CA GLU A 223 -24.13 23.58 0.33
C GLU A 223 -23.86 22.75 -0.93
N GLU A 224 -22.59 22.61 -1.33
CA GLU A 224 -22.20 21.81 -2.50
C GLU A 224 -22.52 20.32 -2.32
N VAL A 225 -22.21 19.72 -1.15
CA VAL A 225 -22.56 18.32 -0.91
C VAL A 225 -24.05 18.08 -0.77
N ALA A 226 -24.82 19.06 -0.23
CA ALA A 226 -26.26 18.96 -0.14
C ALA A 226 -26.91 18.99 -1.53
N ASP A 227 -26.45 19.90 -2.40
CA ASP A 227 -26.92 20.02 -3.78
C ASP A 227 -26.55 18.75 -4.58
N TRP A 228 -25.33 18.27 -4.44
CA TRP A 228 -24.90 17.04 -5.11
C TRP A 228 -25.69 15.80 -4.63
N ALA A 229 -25.91 15.66 -3.33
CA ALA A 229 -26.67 14.57 -2.76
C ALA A 229 -28.12 14.53 -3.26
N SER A 230 -28.72 15.70 -3.56
CA SER A 230 -30.08 15.80 -4.12
C SER A 230 -30.21 15.22 -5.54
N CYS A 231 -29.11 15.14 -6.30
CA CYS A 231 -29.10 14.46 -7.61
C CYS A 231 -29.47 12.98 -7.52
N GLY A 232 -29.24 12.36 -6.35
CA GLY A 232 -29.56 10.94 -6.12
C GLY A 232 -31.04 10.64 -5.87
N ASP A 233 -31.89 11.65 -5.72
CA ASP A 233 -33.31 11.45 -5.36
C ASP A 233 -34.20 11.10 -6.59
N ASP A 234 -33.72 11.31 -7.83
CA ASP A 234 -34.47 11.07 -9.06
C ASP A 234 -34.40 9.59 -9.49
N LEU A 235 -35.47 8.85 -9.25
CA LEU A 235 -35.58 7.43 -9.64
C LEU A 235 -35.51 7.23 -11.15
N LEU A 236 -36.07 8.14 -11.95
CA LEU A 236 -36.09 8.01 -13.42
C LEU A 236 -34.66 8.15 -13.95
N HIS A 237 -33.91 9.07 -13.41
CA HIS A 237 -32.49 9.23 -13.76
C HIS A 237 -31.66 7.95 -13.46
N TRP A 238 -31.88 7.29 -12.30
CA TRP A 238 -31.19 6.03 -11.99
C TRP A 238 -31.56 4.91 -12.96
N LYS A 239 -32.82 4.80 -13.38
CA LYS A 239 -33.25 3.83 -14.39
C LYS A 239 -32.61 4.09 -15.74
N GLU A 240 -32.51 5.35 -16.14
CA GLU A 240 -31.83 5.75 -17.36
C GLU A 240 -30.33 5.38 -17.31
N LEU A 241 -29.66 5.72 -16.23
CA LEU A 241 -28.25 5.35 -16.03
C LEU A 241 -28.03 3.84 -16.09
N LEU A 242 -28.88 3.02 -15.47
CA LEU A 242 -28.80 1.56 -15.53
C LEU A 242 -29.00 1.02 -16.94
N SER A 243 -29.79 1.71 -17.80
CA SER A 243 -29.96 1.32 -19.17
C SER A 243 -28.78 1.63 -20.09
N GLN A 244 -28.00 2.67 -19.75
CA GLN A 244 -26.87 3.17 -20.54
C GLN A 244 -25.52 2.66 -20.07
N HIS A 245 -25.39 2.30 -18.78
CA HIS A 245 -24.15 1.89 -18.15
C HIS A 245 -24.28 0.50 -17.53
N HIS A 246 -23.18 -0.22 -17.53
CA HIS A 246 -23.08 -1.46 -16.78
C HIS A 246 -22.69 -1.14 -15.33
N PHE A 247 -23.61 -1.36 -14.41
CA PHE A 247 -23.39 -1.17 -13.00
C PHE A 247 -22.96 -2.46 -12.31
N ILE A 248 -21.99 -2.35 -11.39
CA ILE A 248 -21.52 -3.45 -10.56
C ILE A 248 -21.49 -3.02 -9.10
N GLY A 249 -22.05 -3.84 -8.22
CA GLY A 249 -22.04 -3.67 -6.78
C GLY A 249 -21.03 -4.60 -6.09
N ALA A 250 -20.46 -4.13 -5.00
CA ALA A 250 -19.63 -4.90 -4.07
C ALA A 250 -20.44 -5.10 -2.78
N PHE A 251 -20.60 -6.34 -2.35
CA PHE A 251 -21.42 -6.73 -1.20
C PHE A 251 -20.56 -7.40 -0.14
N ASP A 252 -20.84 -7.12 1.14
CA ASP A 252 -20.20 -7.78 2.28
C ASP A 252 -20.79 -9.19 2.54
N GLU A 253 -20.29 -9.88 3.55
CA GLU A 253 -20.75 -11.24 3.92
C GLU A 253 -22.21 -11.29 4.40
N GLN A 254 -22.79 -10.15 4.77
CA GLN A 254 -24.17 -9.99 5.18
C GLN A 254 -25.08 -9.51 4.05
N ASP A 255 -24.56 -9.48 2.80
CA ASP A 255 -25.24 -8.98 1.58
C ASP A 255 -25.61 -7.49 1.62
N ASN A 256 -24.89 -6.68 2.43
CA ASN A 256 -25.03 -5.22 2.39
C ASN A 256 -24.13 -4.63 1.33
N MET A 257 -24.61 -3.62 0.60
CA MET A 257 -23.82 -2.95 -0.45
C MET A 257 -22.70 -2.08 0.17
N ALA A 258 -21.46 -2.53 0.00
CA ALA A 258 -20.26 -1.81 0.43
C ALA A 258 -19.84 -0.69 -0.53
N GLY A 259 -20.24 -0.80 -1.79
CA GLY A 259 -19.96 0.18 -2.83
C GLY A 259 -20.47 -0.25 -4.20
N PHE A 260 -20.47 0.68 -5.14
CA PHE A 260 -20.79 0.38 -6.54
C PHE A 260 -19.98 1.23 -7.52
N SER A 261 -19.90 0.76 -8.75
CA SER A 261 -19.29 1.48 -9.87
C SER A 261 -20.06 1.23 -11.14
N SER A 262 -19.89 2.10 -12.15
CA SER A 262 -20.52 1.92 -13.44
C SER A 262 -19.65 2.43 -14.58
N MET A 263 -19.76 1.75 -15.75
CA MET A 263 -19.06 2.12 -16.96
C MET A 263 -19.92 1.83 -18.19
N ASN A 264 -19.81 2.67 -19.21
CA ASN A 264 -20.42 2.40 -20.52
C ASN A 264 -19.46 1.62 -21.44
N LYS A 265 -19.93 1.22 -22.62
CA LYS A 265 -19.14 0.44 -23.59
C LYS A 265 -18.01 1.24 -24.26
N GLU A 266 -18.09 2.57 -24.21
CA GLU A 266 -17.10 3.49 -24.77
C GLU A 266 -15.92 3.75 -23.81
N GLY A 267 -15.97 3.22 -22.56
CA GLY A 267 -14.92 3.37 -21.57
C GLY A 267 -15.08 4.60 -20.67
N TYR A 268 -16.30 5.16 -20.59
CA TYR A 268 -16.59 6.20 -19.62
C TYR A 268 -17.03 5.59 -18.29
N LEU A 269 -16.17 5.70 -17.25
CA LEU A 269 -16.47 5.35 -15.88
C LEU A 269 -17.30 6.49 -15.27
N HIS A 270 -18.62 6.28 -15.17
CA HIS A 270 -19.56 7.30 -14.73
C HIS A 270 -19.63 7.43 -13.20
N SER A 271 -19.65 6.31 -12.47
CA SER A 271 -19.86 6.31 -11.03
C SER A 271 -18.86 5.40 -10.31
N MET A 272 -18.38 5.84 -9.16
CA MET A 272 -17.68 5.03 -8.17
C MET A 272 -17.92 5.58 -6.76
N PHE A 273 -18.71 4.87 -5.97
CA PHE A 273 -19.06 5.24 -4.62
C PHE A 273 -18.81 4.08 -3.66
N VAL A 274 -18.26 4.38 -2.49
CA VAL A 274 -17.98 3.41 -1.42
C VAL A 274 -18.67 3.90 -0.16
N HIS A 275 -19.37 3.00 0.53
CA HIS A 275 -20.07 3.31 1.77
C HIS A 275 -19.16 4.00 2.78
N LYS A 276 -19.65 5.00 3.49
CA LYS A 276 -18.86 5.85 4.41
C LYS A 276 -18.07 5.04 5.46
N ASP A 277 -18.65 3.95 5.96
CA ASP A 277 -18.04 3.09 6.99
C ASP A 277 -17.15 1.97 6.41
N MET A 278 -17.10 1.84 5.07
CA MET A 278 -16.28 0.87 4.34
C MET A 278 -15.10 1.50 3.60
N GLN A 279 -14.82 2.79 3.87
CA GLN A 279 -13.66 3.50 3.32
C GLN A 279 -12.35 2.84 3.79
N GLY A 280 -11.33 2.81 2.91
CA GLY A 280 -10.01 2.25 3.24
C GLY A 280 -9.94 0.72 3.32
N ARG A 281 -11.04 -0.01 3.05
CA ARG A 281 -11.13 -1.48 3.14
C ARG A 281 -10.97 -2.21 1.79
N GLY A 282 -10.49 -1.53 0.76
CA GLY A 282 -10.21 -2.12 -0.55
C GLY A 282 -11.40 -2.19 -1.53
N VAL A 283 -12.62 -1.79 -1.14
CA VAL A 283 -13.83 -1.80 -1.99
C VAL A 283 -13.61 -1.10 -3.33
N ALA A 284 -13.12 0.16 -3.29
CA ALA A 284 -12.86 0.93 -4.51
C ALA A 284 -11.82 0.25 -5.42
N THR A 285 -10.79 -0.38 -4.83
CA THR A 285 -9.76 -1.10 -5.59
C THR A 285 -10.35 -2.32 -6.31
N GLN A 286 -11.23 -3.06 -5.63
CA GLN A 286 -11.87 -4.25 -6.21
C GLN A 286 -12.86 -3.86 -7.32
N LEU A 287 -13.69 -2.83 -7.09
CA LEU A 287 -14.61 -2.29 -8.10
C LEU A 287 -13.86 -1.77 -9.32
N LEU A 288 -12.80 -0.98 -9.13
CA LEU A 288 -12.01 -0.44 -10.24
C LEU A 288 -11.33 -1.55 -11.04
N SER A 289 -10.78 -2.57 -10.38
CA SER A 289 -10.20 -3.73 -11.06
C SER A 289 -11.20 -4.44 -11.97
N GLU A 290 -12.45 -4.57 -11.53
CA GLU A 290 -13.50 -5.20 -12.34
C GLU A 290 -13.92 -4.31 -13.50
N VAL A 291 -14.09 -3.00 -13.29
CA VAL A 291 -14.34 -2.03 -14.35
C VAL A 291 -13.24 -2.07 -15.42
N GLU A 292 -11.96 -2.13 -15.00
CA GLU A 292 -10.83 -2.22 -15.95
C GLU A 292 -10.81 -3.55 -16.74
N LYS A 293 -11.25 -4.66 -16.14
CA LYS A 293 -11.43 -5.94 -16.84
C LYS A 293 -12.57 -5.85 -17.87
N MET A 294 -13.70 -5.25 -17.47
CA MET A 294 -14.84 -5.03 -18.37
C MET A 294 -14.46 -4.15 -19.57
N ALA A 295 -13.72 -3.05 -19.32
CA ALA A 295 -13.21 -2.18 -20.38
C ALA A 295 -12.36 -2.96 -21.40
N LYS A 296 -11.43 -3.80 -20.91
CA LYS A 296 -10.62 -4.66 -21.78
C LYS A 296 -11.48 -5.65 -22.58
N ALA A 297 -12.49 -6.24 -21.95
CA ALA A 297 -13.41 -7.16 -22.64
C ALA A 297 -14.23 -6.46 -23.74
N TYR A 298 -14.52 -5.16 -23.59
CA TYR A 298 -15.17 -4.34 -24.61
C TYR A 298 -14.21 -3.84 -25.71
N GLY A 299 -12.90 -4.11 -25.57
CA GLY A 299 -11.87 -3.59 -26.49
C GLY A 299 -11.54 -2.12 -26.28
N VAL A 300 -11.90 -1.54 -25.14
CA VAL A 300 -11.60 -0.16 -24.80
C VAL A 300 -10.11 -0.03 -24.49
N THR A 301 -9.45 0.95 -25.11
CA THR A 301 -8.02 1.21 -24.94
C THR A 301 -7.70 2.26 -23.87
N GLU A 302 -8.68 3.12 -23.57
CA GLU A 302 -8.54 4.20 -22.60
C GLU A 302 -9.84 4.38 -21.80
N ILE A 303 -9.74 4.39 -20.46
CA ILE A 303 -10.87 4.74 -19.58
C ILE A 303 -10.78 6.23 -19.25
N THR A 304 -11.92 6.91 -19.33
CA THR A 304 -12.09 8.30 -18.91
C THR A 304 -13.11 8.40 -17.77
N SER A 305 -12.96 9.37 -16.90
CA SER A 305 -13.94 9.62 -15.82
C SER A 305 -13.85 11.06 -15.32
N GLU A 306 -14.96 11.53 -14.76
CA GLU A 306 -15.02 12.80 -14.02
C GLU A 306 -14.90 12.52 -12.52
N ILE A 307 -13.75 12.90 -11.96
CA ILE A 307 -13.32 12.50 -10.63
C ILE A 307 -13.43 13.69 -9.66
N SER A 308 -14.09 13.48 -8.52
CA SER A 308 -14.20 14.47 -7.46
C SER A 308 -12.85 14.84 -6.85
N LEU A 309 -12.77 15.99 -6.17
CA LEU A 309 -11.60 16.37 -5.37
C LEU A 309 -11.21 15.26 -4.39
N THR A 310 -12.18 14.63 -3.75
CA THR A 310 -12.03 13.58 -2.76
C THR A 310 -11.38 12.31 -3.32
N ALA A 311 -11.77 11.91 -4.53
CA ALA A 311 -11.33 10.65 -5.15
C ALA A 311 -10.03 10.79 -5.96
N LYS A 312 -9.57 12.01 -6.24
CA LYS A 312 -8.43 12.29 -7.13
C LYS A 312 -7.19 11.49 -6.75
N SER A 313 -6.76 11.53 -5.50
CA SER A 313 -5.54 10.84 -5.05
C SER A 313 -5.61 9.32 -5.21
N PHE A 314 -6.78 8.72 -5.02
CA PHE A 314 -7.00 7.29 -5.26
C PHE A 314 -6.80 6.95 -6.74
N PHE A 315 -7.41 7.70 -7.65
CA PHE A 315 -7.26 7.45 -9.08
C PHE A 315 -5.84 7.70 -9.59
N GLU A 316 -5.13 8.71 -9.08
CA GLU A 316 -3.70 8.95 -9.37
C GLU A 316 -2.84 7.74 -8.96
N GLN A 317 -3.07 7.17 -7.78
CA GLN A 317 -2.39 5.94 -7.31
C GLN A 317 -2.70 4.72 -8.18
N LYS A 318 -3.85 4.70 -8.85
CA LYS A 318 -4.23 3.64 -9.79
C LYS A 318 -3.78 3.90 -11.24
N GLY A 319 -2.97 4.92 -11.44
CA GLY A 319 -2.35 5.24 -12.75
C GLY A 319 -3.18 6.11 -13.67
N TYR A 320 -4.29 6.68 -13.18
CA TYR A 320 -5.04 7.69 -13.93
C TYR A 320 -4.31 9.03 -13.92
N LYS A 321 -4.37 9.74 -15.04
CA LYS A 321 -3.73 11.05 -15.20
C LYS A 321 -4.79 12.13 -15.37
N VAL A 322 -4.58 13.27 -14.72
CA VAL A 322 -5.44 14.46 -14.90
C VAL A 322 -5.27 14.99 -16.30
N VAL A 323 -6.37 15.10 -17.02
CA VAL A 323 -6.45 15.76 -18.34
C VAL A 323 -6.75 17.23 -18.18
N LYS A 324 -7.74 17.57 -17.36
CA LYS A 324 -8.11 18.96 -17.03
C LYS A 324 -8.87 19.02 -15.70
N SER A 325 -8.82 20.19 -15.06
CA SER A 325 -9.80 20.57 -14.04
C SER A 325 -10.96 21.29 -14.71
N GLN A 326 -12.16 21.07 -14.20
CA GLN A 326 -13.35 21.71 -14.70
C GLN A 326 -14.37 21.96 -13.58
N LYS A 327 -15.39 22.76 -13.88
CA LYS A 327 -16.60 22.85 -13.08
C LYS A 327 -17.71 22.08 -13.77
N CYS A 328 -18.38 21.22 -13.03
CA CYS A 328 -19.57 20.51 -13.49
C CYS A 328 -20.78 20.92 -12.65
N ARG A 329 -21.93 21.05 -13.27
CA ARG A 329 -23.17 21.34 -12.58
C ARG A 329 -23.69 20.07 -11.93
N ALA A 330 -23.94 20.12 -10.61
CA ALA A 330 -24.69 19.08 -9.90
C ALA A 330 -26.19 19.28 -10.17
N ASN A 331 -26.96 19.74 -9.20
CA ASN A 331 -28.36 20.12 -9.45
C ASN A 331 -28.46 21.63 -9.75
N GLN A 332 -28.11 22.47 -8.79
CA GLN A 332 -28.16 23.94 -8.92
C GLN A 332 -26.77 24.57 -8.90
N LEU A 333 -25.81 23.98 -8.17
CA LEU A 333 -24.47 24.50 -7.98
C LEU A 333 -23.45 23.87 -8.93
N GLU A 334 -22.36 24.59 -9.16
CA GLU A 334 -21.20 24.11 -9.91
C GLU A 334 -20.13 23.60 -8.93
N LEU A 335 -19.71 22.34 -9.08
CA LEU A 335 -18.67 21.71 -8.30
C LEU A 335 -17.40 21.55 -9.13
N THR A 336 -16.25 21.71 -8.48
CA THR A 336 -14.96 21.44 -9.11
C THR A 336 -14.69 19.93 -9.17
N ASN A 337 -14.35 19.41 -10.35
CA ASN A 337 -13.87 18.04 -10.54
C ASN A 337 -12.71 17.98 -11.53
N PHE A 338 -12.20 16.79 -11.78
CA PHE A 338 -11.12 16.51 -12.72
C PHE A 338 -11.56 15.50 -13.76
N VAL A 339 -11.39 15.83 -15.04
CA VAL A 339 -11.39 14.80 -16.08
C VAL A 339 -10.06 14.06 -15.98
N MET A 340 -10.12 12.76 -15.76
CA MET A 340 -8.95 11.89 -15.67
C MET A 340 -9.07 10.75 -16.67
N CYS A 341 -7.92 10.25 -17.15
CA CYS A 341 -7.88 9.10 -18.04
C CYS A 341 -6.77 8.11 -17.66
N LYS A 342 -6.96 6.86 -18.07
CA LYS A 342 -5.96 5.79 -17.98
C LYS A 342 -5.97 4.95 -19.26
N ARG A 343 -4.80 4.78 -19.88
CA ARG A 343 -4.58 3.81 -20.95
C ARG A 343 -4.42 2.42 -20.36
N LEU A 344 -5.03 1.43 -21.01
CA LEU A 344 -5.08 0.04 -20.53
C LEU A 344 -4.00 -0.87 -21.14
N PHE A 345 -3.35 -0.42 -22.21
CA PHE A 345 -2.31 -1.13 -22.98
C PHE A 345 -1.14 -0.20 -23.27
#